data_73fb85a500c1591be77fce9c6ef15f2d
#
_entry.id   73fb85a500c1591be77fce9c6ef15f2d
#
_cell.length_a   1.000
_cell.length_b   1.000
_cell.length_c   1.000
_cell.angle_alpha   90.00
_cell.angle_beta   90.00
_cell.angle_gamma   90.00
#
_symmetry.space_group_name_H-M   'P 1'
#
loop_
_entity.id
_entity.type
_entity.pdbx_description
1 polymer ?
#
loop_
_entity_poly.entity_id
_entity_poly.type
_entity_poly.pdbx_seq_one_letter_code
_entity_poly.pdbx_strand_id
1 'polypeptide(L)'
;MLYEIINIRNIPDEEYRTAAALQPDELKKRLENCKDADIKHTLAGRILLFKMIKRLYGRDSFEIKYNPNGKPLCDFCFFGISHPGDFAAAAVSDKPIGIDIQVPLGFKKREKYMLFSPEECGFVNAADSENRFFTLWTMKEAYIKAEGGVLSDAAGLSLVGGGLLEAKLSGYHFETEKTDSYYLTVCYK
;
A
#
# COMPACT_ATOMS: atom_id res chain seq x y z
N MET A 1 -15.57 3.91 -1.61
CA MET A 1 -14.22 3.38 -1.73
C MET A 1 -14.05 2.71 -3.09
N LEU A 2 -12.93 2.94 -3.75
CA LEU A 2 -12.52 2.27 -4.99
C LEU A 2 -11.03 1.95 -4.90
N TYR A 3 -10.62 0.77 -5.35
CA TYR A 3 -9.20 0.46 -5.54
C TYR A 3 -8.96 -0.19 -6.90
N GLU A 4 -7.75 -0.06 -7.40
CA GLU A 4 -7.30 -0.65 -8.66
C GLU A 4 -5.86 -1.14 -8.54
N ILE A 5 -5.55 -2.12 -9.38
CA ILE A 5 -4.23 -2.71 -9.51
C ILE A 5 -3.83 -2.69 -10.98
N ILE A 6 -2.57 -2.41 -11.25
CA ILE A 6 -2.00 -2.48 -12.60
C ILE A 6 -0.68 -3.25 -12.58
N ASN A 7 -0.42 -4.02 -13.63
CA ASN A 7 0.93 -4.50 -13.87
C ASN A 7 1.74 -3.36 -14.49
N ILE A 8 2.86 -2.97 -13.87
CA ILE A 8 3.67 -1.83 -14.26
C ILE A 8 4.29 -1.98 -15.65
N ARG A 9 4.44 -3.21 -16.15
CA ARG A 9 4.92 -3.52 -17.52
C ARG A 9 3.92 -3.08 -18.59
N ASN A 10 2.65 -2.91 -18.22
CA ASN A 10 1.60 -2.46 -19.14
C ASN A 10 1.51 -0.93 -19.25
N ILE A 11 2.34 -0.18 -18.51
CA ILE A 11 2.38 1.28 -18.60
C ILE A 11 3.37 1.67 -19.69
N PRO A 12 2.94 2.42 -20.72
CA PRO A 12 3.84 2.90 -21.78
C PRO A 12 4.93 3.83 -21.24
N ASP A 13 6.12 3.78 -21.80
CA ASP A 13 7.26 4.63 -21.40
C ASP A 13 6.94 6.14 -21.53
N GLU A 14 6.07 6.52 -22.44
CA GLU A 14 5.61 7.91 -22.58
C GLU A 14 4.83 8.39 -21.37
N GLU A 15 3.99 7.52 -20.78
CA GLU A 15 3.27 7.84 -19.54
C GLU A 15 4.24 8.02 -18.37
N TYR A 16 5.27 7.23 -18.27
CA TYR A 16 6.33 7.40 -17.26
C TYR A 16 7.06 8.73 -17.42
N ARG A 17 7.44 9.11 -18.66
CA ARG A 17 8.08 10.41 -18.94
C ARG A 17 7.18 11.58 -18.57
N THR A 18 5.91 11.52 -18.96
CA THR A 18 4.91 12.55 -18.61
C THR A 18 4.72 12.64 -17.11
N ALA A 19 4.55 11.49 -16.42
CA ALA A 19 4.40 11.46 -14.99
C ALA A 19 5.62 12.02 -14.26
N ALA A 20 6.84 11.69 -14.70
CA ALA A 20 8.06 12.21 -14.11
C ALA A 20 8.17 13.74 -14.23
N ALA A 21 7.82 14.30 -15.39
CA ALA A 21 7.84 15.75 -15.63
C ALA A 21 6.87 16.51 -14.72
N LEU A 22 5.71 15.92 -14.43
CA LEU A 22 4.63 16.52 -13.62
C LEU A 22 4.84 16.39 -12.11
N GLN A 23 5.88 15.67 -11.63
CA GLN A 23 6.10 15.53 -10.21
C GLN A 23 6.57 16.85 -9.56
N PRO A 24 6.20 17.12 -8.29
CA PRO A 24 6.75 18.22 -7.54
C PRO A 24 8.28 18.11 -7.41
N ASP A 25 8.97 19.24 -7.33
CA ASP A 25 10.44 19.26 -7.25
C ASP A 25 11.01 18.50 -6.04
N GLU A 26 10.29 18.49 -4.93
CA GLU A 26 10.65 17.70 -3.75
C GLU A 26 10.72 16.18 -4.07
N LEU A 27 9.72 15.66 -4.81
CA LEU A 27 9.76 14.26 -5.22
C LEU A 27 10.82 14.00 -6.27
N LYS A 28 11.00 14.91 -7.24
CA LYS A 28 12.07 14.78 -8.25
C LYS A 28 13.43 14.62 -7.57
N LYS A 29 13.76 15.50 -6.61
CA LYS A 29 15.00 15.39 -5.83
C LYS A 29 15.14 14.07 -5.07
N ARG A 30 14.06 13.55 -4.50
CA ARG A 30 14.10 12.23 -3.84
C ARG A 30 14.38 11.11 -4.83
N LEU A 31 13.81 11.17 -6.02
CA LEU A 31 13.99 10.15 -7.07
C LEU A 31 15.38 10.20 -7.71
N GLU A 32 16.07 11.33 -7.74
CA GLU A 32 17.43 11.48 -8.30
C GLU A 32 18.45 10.48 -7.70
N ASN A 33 18.24 10.05 -6.45
CA ASN A 33 19.13 9.11 -5.76
C ASN A 33 18.59 7.68 -5.73
N CYS A 34 17.47 7.40 -6.43
CA CYS A 34 16.84 6.09 -6.48
C CYS A 34 17.32 5.29 -7.71
N LYS A 35 17.20 3.97 -7.64
CA LYS A 35 17.41 3.11 -8.81
C LYS A 35 16.25 3.27 -9.79
N ASP A 36 16.51 3.07 -11.08
CA ASP A 36 15.48 3.18 -12.13
C ASP A 36 14.23 2.34 -11.83
N ALA A 37 14.40 1.16 -11.25
CA ALA A 37 13.28 0.31 -10.86
C ALA A 37 12.40 0.97 -9.78
N ASP A 38 13.00 1.57 -8.76
CA ASP A 38 12.28 2.24 -7.67
C ASP A 38 11.56 3.50 -8.18
N ILE A 39 12.18 4.20 -9.13
CA ILE A 39 11.56 5.35 -9.82
C ILE A 39 10.32 4.88 -10.58
N LYS A 40 10.44 3.82 -11.39
CA LYS A 40 9.31 3.27 -12.15
C LYS A 40 8.17 2.81 -11.23
N HIS A 41 8.48 2.12 -10.13
CA HIS A 41 7.48 1.70 -9.14
C HIS A 41 6.73 2.89 -8.53
N THR A 42 7.46 3.91 -8.09
CA THR A 42 6.87 5.13 -7.51
C THR A 42 5.98 5.85 -8.53
N LEU A 43 6.45 6.01 -9.76
CA LEU A 43 5.69 6.67 -10.82
C LEU A 43 4.45 5.85 -11.23
N ALA A 44 4.55 4.52 -11.29
CA ALA A 44 3.40 3.66 -11.62
C ALA A 44 2.24 3.82 -10.64
N GLY A 45 2.52 3.83 -9.33
CA GLY A 45 1.51 4.09 -8.31
C GLY A 45 0.85 5.47 -8.46
N ARG A 46 1.64 6.48 -8.83
CA ARG A 46 1.12 7.84 -9.08
C ARG A 46 0.30 7.93 -10.36
N ILE A 47 0.75 7.32 -11.45
CA ILE A 47 -0.02 7.25 -12.71
C ILE A 47 -1.38 6.64 -12.44
N LEU A 48 -1.43 5.52 -11.72
CA LEU A 48 -2.67 4.86 -11.36
C LEU A 48 -3.58 5.77 -10.52
N LEU A 49 -3.04 6.37 -9.46
CA LEU A 49 -3.76 7.30 -8.59
C LEU A 49 -4.33 8.48 -9.39
N PHE A 50 -3.54 9.11 -10.25
CA PHE A 50 -4.00 10.26 -11.05
C PHE A 50 -5.13 9.87 -12.01
N LYS A 51 -5.04 8.71 -12.66
CA LYS A 51 -6.11 8.16 -13.51
C LYS A 51 -7.41 7.94 -12.71
N MET A 52 -7.29 7.36 -11.51
CA MET A 52 -8.45 7.15 -10.64
C MET A 52 -9.09 8.48 -10.20
N ILE A 53 -8.28 9.45 -9.76
CA ILE A 53 -8.76 10.76 -9.31
C ILE A 53 -9.41 11.54 -10.48
N LYS A 54 -8.81 11.51 -11.65
CA LYS A 54 -9.44 12.12 -12.85
C LYS A 54 -10.81 11.52 -13.13
N ARG A 55 -10.93 10.21 -13.07
CA ARG A 55 -12.20 9.50 -13.32
C ARG A 55 -13.25 9.77 -12.24
N LEU A 56 -12.87 9.80 -10.95
CA LEU A 56 -13.79 9.91 -9.82
C LEU A 56 -14.20 11.35 -9.52
N TYR A 57 -13.25 12.29 -9.65
CA TYR A 57 -13.43 13.68 -9.22
C TYR A 57 -13.32 14.70 -10.37
N GLY A 58 -13.04 14.26 -11.61
CA GLY A 58 -12.88 15.14 -12.77
C GLY A 58 -11.65 16.07 -12.69
N ARG A 59 -10.66 15.74 -11.83
CA ARG A 59 -9.47 16.58 -11.63
C ARG A 59 -8.31 16.09 -12.48
N ASP A 60 -7.77 16.97 -13.32
CA ASP A 60 -6.59 16.68 -14.14
C ASP A 60 -5.27 16.89 -13.40
N SER A 61 -5.30 17.66 -12.30
CA SER A 61 -4.15 17.89 -11.43
C SER A 61 -4.59 18.15 -9.99
N PHE A 62 -3.73 17.85 -9.03
CA PHE A 62 -3.91 18.18 -7.62
C PHE A 62 -2.58 18.18 -6.90
N GLU A 63 -2.51 18.92 -5.80
CA GLU A 63 -1.34 18.97 -4.95
C GLU A 63 -1.31 17.73 -4.02
N ILE A 64 -0.14 17.13 -3.91
CA ILE A 64 0.15 16.09 -2.91
C ILE A 64 1.07 16.68 -1.86
N LYS A 65 0.58 16.73 -0.63
CA LYS A 65 1.34 17.08 0.58
C LYS A 65 1.77 15.81 1.29
N TYR A 66 2.70 15.94 2.22
CA TYR A 66 3.17 14.82 3.02
C TYR A 66 2.97 15.12 4.51
N ASN A 67 2.49 14.12 5.27
CA ASN A 67 2.52 14.23 6.71
C ASN A 67 3.96 14.04 7.24
N PRO A 68 4.23 14.29 8.54
CA PRO A 68 5.57 14.10 9.13
C PRO A 68 6.16 12.69 8.95
N ASN A 69 5.30 11.67 8.78
CA ASN A 69 5.70 10.28 8.58
C ASN A 69 5.88 9.92 7.09
N GLY A 70 5.71 10.88 6.18
CA GLY A 70 5.89 10.68 4.74
C GLY A 70 4.67 10.11 4.00
N LYS A 71 3.49 9.98 4.65
CA LYS A 71 2.26 9.60 3.97
C LYS A 71 1.83 10.72 3.03
N PRO A 72 1.58 10.43 1.73
CA PRO A 72 1.04 11.41 0.81
C PRO A 72 -0.44 11.67 1.10
N LEU A 73 -0.84 12.94 1.03
CA LEU A 73 -2.18 13.46 1.32
C LEU A 73 -2.63 14.43 0.24
N CYS A 74 -3.93 14.59 0.06
CA CYS A 74 -4.53 15.71 -0.66
C CYS A 74 -5.72 16.27 0.15
N ASP A 75 -6.26 17.39 -0.29
CA ASP A 75 -7.23 18.19 0.49
C ASP A 75 -8.69 17.79 0.26
N PHE A 76 -8.99 16.87 -0.66
CA PHE A 76 -10.36 16.54 -1.06
C PHE A 76 -10.73 15.06 -0.99
N CYS A 77 -9.77 14.15 -0.81
CA CYS A 77 -10.02 12.73 -0.61
C CYS A 77 -8.90 12.06 0.18
N PHE A 78 -9.15 10.84 0.62
CA PHE A 78 -8.13 9.96 1.17
C PHE A 78 -7.68 8.97 0.12
N PHE A 79 -6.39 8.63 0.12
CA PHE A 79 -5.86 7.63 -0.78
C PHE A 79 -4.68 6.87 -0.18
N GLY A 80 -4.41 5.70 -0.73
CA GLY A 80 -3.25 4.88 -0.45
C GLY A 80 -2.60 4.37 -1.75
N ILE A 81 -1.30 4.09 -1.70
CA ILE A 81 -0.54 3.52 -2.81
C ILE A 81 0.37 2.42 -2.27
N SER A 82 0.51 1.33 -3.02
CA SER A 82 1.51 0.29 -2.80
C SER A 82 2.02 -0.24 -4.14
N HIS A 83 3.32 -0.59 -4.23
CA HIS A 83 3.95 -0.92 -5.52
C HIS A 83 5.08 -1.95 -5.39
N PRO A 84 4.80 -3.22 -5.05
CA PRO A 84 5.80 -4.27 -4.99
C PRO A 84 6.05 -4.93 -6.35
N GLY A 85 7.28 -5.20 -6.69
CA GLY A 85 7.65 -5.96 -7.88
C GLY A 85 7.02 -5.40 -9.16
N ASP A 86 6.29 -6.22 -9.90
CA ASP A 86 5.66 -5.82 -11.17
C ASP A 86 4.26 -5.19 -11.00
N PHE A 87 3.83 -4.87 -9.78
CA PHE A 87 2.49 -4.34 -9.53
C PHE A 87 2.52 -2.95 -8.90
N ALA A 88 1.50 -2.16 -9.21
CA ALA A 88 1.12 -0.97 -8.46
C ALA A 88 -0.37 -1.05 -8.12
N ALA A 89 -0.70 -0.70 -6.89
CA ALA A 89 -2.07 -0.63 -6.40
C ALA A 89 -2.34 0.76 -5.82
N ALA A 90 -3.54 1.29 -6.05
CA ALA A 90 -4.01 2.52 -5.44
C ALA A 90 -5.44 2.35 -4.94
N ALA A 91 -5.76 3.02 -3.86
CA ALA A 91 -7.12 3.09 -3.30
C ALA A 91 -7.49 4.54 -3.03
N VAL A 92 -8.77 4.90 -3.27
CA VAL A 92 -9.32 6.26 -3.09
C VAL A 92 -10.66 6.16 -2.37
N SER A 93 -10.89 7.07 -1.41
CA SER A 93 -12.12 7.11 -0.61
C SER A 93 -12.37 8.53 -0.06
N ASP A 94 -13.61 8.78 0.36
CA ASP A 94 -14.00 9.98 1.12
C ASP A 94 -13.72 9.83 2.62
N LYS A 95 -13.24 8.67 3.06
CA LYS A 95 -12.85 8.36 4.44
C LYS A 95 -11.43 7.79 4.47
N PRO A 96 -10.77 7.78 5.66
CA PRO A 96 -9.44 7.21 5.80
C PRO A 96 -9.32 5.82 5.17
N ILE A 97 -8.30 5.64 4.34
CA ILE A 97 -8.04 4.41 3.59
C ILE A 97 -6.54 4.15 3.51
N GLY A 98 -6.18 2.88 3.50
CA GLY A 98 -4.86 2.38 3.17
C GLY A 98 -4.95 1.14 2.30
N ILE A 99 -3.94 0.88 1.53
CA ILE A 99 -3.82 -0.31 0.69
C ILE A 99 -2.40 -0.84 0.77
N ASP A 100 -2.27 -2.15 0.88
CA ASP A 100 -0.99 -2.82 0.71
C ASP A 100 -1.12 -4.02 -0.20
N ILE A 101 -0.14 -4.21 -1.07
CA ILE A 101 0.02 -5.35 -1.94
C ILE A 101 1.42 -5.90 -1.77
N GLN A 102 1.57 -7.24 -1.74
CA GLN A 102 2.87 -7.92 -1.61
C GLN A 102 2.99 -9.05 -2.62
N VAL A 103 4.18 -9.16 -3.22
CA VAL A 103 4.57 -10.28 -4.07
C VAL A 103 5.43 -11.22 -3.22
N PRO A 104 5.08 -12.52 -3.09
CA PRO A 104 5.80 -13.44 -2.19
C PRO A 104 7.25 -13.67 -2.60
N LEU A 105 7.55 -13.61 -3.90
CA LEU A 105 8.85 -13.91 -4.45
C LEU A 105 9.92 -12.90 -3.97
N GLY A 106 10.99 -13.43 -3.38
CA GLY A 106 12.11 -12.61 -2.89
C GLY A 106 11.83 -11.83 -1.60
N PHE A 107 10.68 -12.04 -0.97
CA PHE A 107 10.29 -11.33 0.24
C PHE A 107 11.02 -11.85 1.48
N LYS A 108 11.62 -10.94 2.26
CA LYS A 108 12.37 -11.26 3.48
C LYS A 108 11.45 -11.38 4.70
N LYS A 109 10.79 -12.52 4.87
CA LYS A 109 9.85 -12.77 5.97
C LYS A 109 10.46 -12.53 7.36
N ARG A 110 11.71 -12.96 7.59
CA ARG A 110 12.34 -12.93 8.91
C ARG A 110 12.36 -11.54 9.54
N GLU A 111 12.65 -10.51 8.77
CA GLU A 111 12.69 -9.13 9.27
C GLU A 111 11.31 -8.64 9.72
N LYS A 112 10.26 -9.15 9.10
CA LYS A 112 8.87 -8.75 9.35
C LYS A 112 8.27 -9.49 10.55
N TYR A 113 8.71 -10.70 10.84
CA TYR A 113 8.29 -11.43 12.05
C TYR A 113 8.58 -10.67 13.34
N MET A 114 9.60 -9.82 13.37
CA MET A 114 9.90 -8.98 14.54
C MET A 114 8.79 -7.97 14.88
N LEU A 115 7.87 -7.72 13.94
CA LEU A 115 6.73 -6.81 14.10
C LEU A 115 5.43 -7.54 14.43
N PHE A 116 5.48 -8.86 14.62
CA PHE A 116 4.34 -9.68 15.00
C PHE A 116 4.33 -9.94 16.51
N SER A 117 3.14 -9.91 17.10
CA SER A 117 2.96 -10.36 18.48
C SER A 117 3.20 -11.87 18.61
N PRO A 118 3.44 -12.42 19.83
CA PRO A 118 3.54 -13.86 20.03
C PRO A 118 2.32 -14.63 19.53
N GLU A 119 1.10 -14.09 19.70
CA GLU A 119 -0.14 -14.69 19.20
C GLU A 119 -0.19 -14.72 17.68
N GLU A 120 0.20 -13.61 17.01
CA GLU A 120 0.32 -13.53 15.56
C GLU A 120 1.37 -14.49 15.00
N CYS A 121 2.51 -14.63 15.66
CA CYS A 121 3.52 -15.65 15.32
C CYS A 121 2.94 -17.07 15.44
N GLY A 122 2.19 -17.35 16.50
CA GLY A 122 1.49 -18.63 16.70
C GLY A 122 0.49 -18.90 15.58
N PHE A 123 -0.34 -17.89 15.22
CA PHE A 123 -1.29 -17.98 14.13
C PHE A 123 -0.62 -18.29 12.78
N VAL A 124 0.45 -17.58 12.45
CA VAL A 124 1.17 -17.78 11.18
C VAL A 124 1.80 -19.18 11.12
N ASN A 125 2.34 -19.68 12.24
CA ASN A 125 3.04 -20.97 12.27
C ASN A 125 2.10 -22.19 12.35
N ALA A 126 0.83 -22.01 12.71
CA ALA A 126 -0.10 -23.12 12.94
C ALA A 126 -0.47 -23.90 11.66
N ALA A 127 -0.67 -23.24 10.53
CA ALA A 127 -1.01 -23.85 9.23
C ALA A 127 -0.85 -22.83 8.10
N ASP A 128 -0.61 -23.29 6.86
CA ASP A 128 -0.52 -22.43 5.67
C ASP A 128 0.27 -21.13 5.93
N SER A 129 1.48 -21.30 6.46
CA SER A 129 2.27 -20.21 7.04
C SER A 129 2.57 -19.07 6.06
N GLU A 130 2.67 -19.38 4.78
CA GLU A 130 2.88 -18.35 3.76
C GLU A 130 1.66 -17.46 3.57
N ASN A 131 0.49 -18.07 3.36
CA ASN A 131 -0.75 -17.34 3.20
C ASN A 131 -1.08 -16.50 4.43
N ARG A 132 -0.98 -17.09 5.63
CA ARG A 132 -1.25 -16.39 6.89
C ARG A 132 -0.27 -15.25 7.12
N PHE A 133 1.01 -15.46 6.80
CA PHE A 133 2.02 -14.41 6.92
C PHE A 133 1.70 -13.22 6.02
N PHE A 134 1.50 -13.43 4.71
CA PHE A 134 1.26 -12.33 3.78
C PHE A 134 -0.08 -11.64 4.02
N THR A 135 -1.12 -12.38 4.36
CA THR A 135 -2.42 -11.80 4.73
C THR A 135 -2.27 -10.87 5.95
N LEU A 136 -1.69 -11.37 7.03
CA LEU A 136 -1.48 -10.58 8.25
C LEU A 136 -0.56 -9.38 7.98
N TRP A 137 0.50 -9.57 7.21
CA TRP A 137 1.44 -8.52 6.87
C TRP A 137 0.76 -7.39 6.08
N THR A 138 0.04 -7.72 5.00
CA THR A 138 -0.68 -6.72 4.20
C THR A 138 -1.77 -6.01 5.01
N MET A 139 -2.43 -6.68 5.95
CA MET A 139 -3.39 -6.05 6.87
C MET A 139 -2.72 -5.01 7.76
N LYS A 140 -1.57 -5.33 8.38
CA LYS A 140 -0.82 -4.37 9.21
C LYS A 140 -0.35 -3.16 8.41
N GLU A 141 0.27 -3.38 7.27
CA GLU A 141 0.74 -2.31 6.37
C GLU A 141 -0.43 -1.43 5.88
N ALA A 142 -1.54 -2.03 5.46
CA ALA A 142 -2.70 -1.27 5.01
C ALA A 142 -3.28 -0.40 6.14
N TYR A 143 -3.35 -0.92 7.38
CA TYR A 143 -3.79 -0.16 8.54
C TYR A 143 -2.86 1.03 8.85
N ILE A 144 -1.55 0.78 8.89
CA ILE A 144 -0.55 1.83 9.12
C ILE A 144 -0.65 2.91 8.04
N LYS A 145 -0.80 2.51 6.79
CA LYS A 145 -1.00 3.43 5.67
C LYS A 145 -2.30 4.22 5.80
N ALA A 146 -3.39 3.61 6.29
CA ALA A 146 -4.64 4.31 6.54
C ALA A 146 -4.49 5.38 7.63
N GLU A 147 -3.87 5.05 8.76
CA GLU A 147 -3.62 5.97 9.87
C GLU A 147 -2.52 7.00 9.57
N GLY A 148 -1.64 6.75 8.61
CA GLY A 148 -0.50 7.62 8.32
C GLY A 148 0.63 7.49 9.32
N GLY A 149 0.76 6.32 9.92
CA GLY A 149 1.82 5.93 10.83
C GLY A 149 3.12 5.53 10.15
N VAL A 150 4.02 4.92 10.91
CA VAL A 150 5.29 4.36 10.44
C VAL A 150 5.33 2.86 10.68
N LEU A 151 6.23 2.15 9.97
CA LEU A 151 6.30 0.69 10.02
C LEU A 151 6.50 0.11 11.43
N SER A 152 7.22 0.81 12.31
CA SER A 152 7.41 0.39 13.71
C SER A 152 6.09 0.29 14.49
N ASP A 153 5.05 1.01 14.07
CA ASP A 153 3.74 0.97 14.72
C ASP A 153 3.07 -0.42 14.56
N ALA A 154 3.51 -1.20 13.56
CA ALA A 154 3.05 -2.57 13.35
C ALA A 154 3.27 -3.47 14.58
N ALA A 155 4.33 -3.26 15.35
CA ALA A 155 4.63 -4.04 16.55
C ALA A 155 3.58 -3.84 17.66
N GLY A 156 2.93 -2.68 17.71
CA GLY A 156 1.86 -2.35 18.66
C GLY A 156 0.46 -2.81 18.24
N LEU A 157 0.30 -3.31 17.01
CA LEU A 157 -0.99 -3.76 16.49
C LEU A 157 -1.16 -5.26 16.72
N SER A 158 -2.33 -5.68 17.20
CA SER A 158 -2.76 -7.08 17.21
C SER A 158 -3.97 -7.24 16.30
N LEU A 159 -3.80 -8.06 15.26
CA LEU A 159 -4.85 -8.39 14.27
C LEU A 159 -5.26 -9.86 14.34
N VAL A 160 -4.86 -10.54 15.41
CA VAL A 160 -5.25 -11.92 15.71
C VAL A 160 -5.85 -11.98 17.11
N GLY A 161 -7.04 -12.53 17.22
CA GLY A 161 -7.73 -12.77 18.48
C GLY A 161 -8.33 -14.18 18.51
N GLY A 162 -8.05 -14.95 19.55
CA GLY A 162 -8.55 -16.33 19.65
C GLY A 162 -8.09 -17.26 18.53
N GLY A 163 -6.95 -16.98 17.90
CA GLY A 163 -6.40 -17.77 16.79
C GLY A 163 -7.04 -17.45 15.41
N LEU A 164 -7.81 -16.39 15.29
CA LEU A 164 -8.45 -15.93 14.06
C LEU A 164 -8.03 -14.50 13.72
N LEU A 165 -8.04 -14.18 12.42
CA LEU A 165 -7.82 -12.79 11.96
C LEU A 165 -9.02 -11.91 12.32
N GLU A 166 -8.71 -10.73 12.84
CA GLU A 166 -9.70 -9.70 13.13
C GLU A 166 -10.09 -8.95 11.85
N ALA A 167 -11.36 -9.05 11.45
CA ALA A 167 -11.88 -8.34 10.28
C ALA A 167 -12.03 -6.83 10.50
N LYS A 168 -11.89 -6.35 11.75
CA LYS A 168 -12.04 -4.94 12.16
C LYS A 168 -11.05 -4.60 13.25
N LEU A 169 -10.51 -3.39 13.19
CA LEU A 169 -9.67 -2.81 14.23
C LEU A 169 -9.92 -1.31 14.33
N SER A 170 -10.24 -0.80 15.53
CA SER A 170 -10.38 0.65 15.79
C SER A 170 -11.32 1.38 14.80
N GLY A 171 -12.40 0.71 14.38
CA GLY A 171 -13.36 1.25 13.41
C GLY A 171 -12.95 1.11 11.93
N TYR A 172 -11.83 0.48 11.65
CA TYR A 172 -11.43 0.10 10.30
C TYR A 172 -11.90 -1.31 9.96
N HIS A 173 -12.21 -1.51 8.69
CA HIS A 173 -12.52 -2.79 8.07
C HIS A 173 -11.36 -3.22 7.18
N PHE A 174 -11.17 -4.53 6.99
CA PHE A 174 -10.16 -5.09 6.12
C PHE A 174 -10.83 -5.95 5.05
N GLU A 175 -10.50 -5.69 3.79
CA GLU A 175 -10.79 -6.57 2.66
C GLU A 175 -9.48 -7.11 2.12
N THR A 176 -9.34 -8.44 2.11
CA THR A 176 -8.13 -9.14 1.68
C THR A 176 -8.39 -9.93 0.41
N GLU A 177 -7.43 -9.90 -0.52
CA GLU A 177 -7.44 -10.68 -1.76
C GLU A 177 -6.13 -11.44 -1.88
N LYS A 178 -6.20 -12.69 -2.35
CA LYS A 178 -5.06 -13.51 -2.71
C LYS A 178 -5.21 -14.01 -4.13
N THR A 179 -4.16 -13.88 -4.91
CA THR A 179 -3.99 -14.50 -6.22
C THR A 179 -2.74 -15.36 -6.24
N ASP A 180 -2.43 -15.98 -7.38
CA ASP A 180 -1.16 -16.70 -7.57
C ASP A 180 0.06 -15.74 -7.61
N SER A 181 -0.17 -14.46 -7.84
CA SER A 181 0.89 -13.45 -8.05
C SER A 181 1.09 -12.51 -6.87
N TYR A 182 0.06 -12.25 -6.08
CA TYR A 182 0.14 -11.28 -4.99
C TYR A 182 -0.88 -11.54 -3.87
N TYR A 183 -0.62 -10.91 -2.73
CA TYR A 183 -1.54 -10.69 -1.61
C TYR A 183 -1.84 -9.20 -1.51
N LEU A 184 -3.10 -8.86 -1.31
CA LEU A 184 -3.55 -7.48 -1.20
C LEU A 184 -4.48 -7.32 -0.01
N THR A 185 -4.39 -6.18 0.66
CA THR A 185 -5.38 -5.73 1.65
C THR A 185 -5.73 -4.27 1.44
N VAL A 186 -7.02 -3.98 1.50
CA VAL A 186 -7.55 -2.62 1.63
C VAL A 186 -8.10 -2.46 3.05
N CYS A 187 -7.68 -1.38 3.73
CA CYS A 187 -8.11 -1.00 5.08
C CYS A 187 -8.84 0.34 5.01
N TYR A 188 -10.09 0.43 5.49
CA TYR A 188 -10.92 1.62 5.35
C TYR A 188 -11.92 1.80 6.50
N LYS A 189 -12.37 3.05 6.73
CA LYS A 189 -13.44 3.43 7.67
C LYS A 189 -14.80 3.48 7.05
#